data_a28c27304d6c6d82bec4d1275119110a
#
_entry.id   a28c27304d6c6d82bec4d1275119110a
#
_cell.length_a   1.000
_cell.length_b   1.000
_cell.length_c   1.000
_cell.angle_alpha   90.00
_cell.angle_beta   90.00
_cell.angle_gamma   90.00
#
_symmetry.space_group_name_H-M   'P 1'
#
loop_
_entity.id
_entity.type
_entity.pdbx_description
1 polymer ?
#
loop_
_entity_poly.entity_id
_entity_poly.type
_entity_poly.pdbx_seq_one_letter_code
_entity_poly.pdbx_strand_id
1 'polypeptide(L)'
;MDTKALFNITYGLYVLTVKQGEKDNGCIINSVMQVAEKPVRLAVSVNKQNLTCEMLKESGVFNLSCLTTEADFELFKRFGFQSGRDADKFQGMSGLKRSENGLYYLSEKTNAFLSGKVVEMSDLGTHMLFIAEVTDGEVLSDGWGCSYAYYQADIKPKPVPAKKKSWVCEICGYVHEGEEVPDDFICPICKHGKEAFKPA
;
A
#
# COMPACT_ATOMS: atom_id res chain seq x y z
N MET A 1 3.86 25.77 -1.59
CA MET A 1 2.57 25.06 -1.84
C MET A 1 2.17 24.36 -0.54
N ASP A 2 0.92 24.49 -0.10
CA ASP A 2 0.42 23.68 1.02
C ASP A 2 0.12 22.25 0.53
N THR A 3 0.99 21.32 0.94
CA THR A 3 0.88 19.90 0.56
C THR A 3 -0.36 19.22 1.16
N LYS A 4 -1.00 19.80 2.20
CA LYS A 4 -2.24 19.29 2.77
C LYS A 4 -3.41 19.32 1.77
N ALA A 5 -3.33 20.19 0.74
CA ALA A 5 -4.30 20.20 -0.34
C ALA A 5 -4.41 18.84 -1.07
N LEU A 6 -3.32 18.04 -1.12
CA LEU A 6 -3.30 16.71 -1.73
C LEU A 6 -4.16 15.69 -0.97
N PHE A 7 -4.41 15.88 0.33
CA PHE A 7 -5.29 15.00 1.10
C PHE A 7 -6.77 15.11 0.73
N ASN A 8 -7.15 16.14 -0.06
CA ASN A 8 -8.51 16.27 -0.58
C ASN A 8 -8.75 15.46 -1.87
N ILE A 9 -7.69 14.84 -2.43
CA ILE A 9 -7.85 13.89 -3.53
C ILE A 9 -8.40 12.59 -2.94
N THR A 10 -9.49 12.09 -3.51
CA THR A 10 -10.09 10.82 -3.06
C THR A 10 -9.28 9.65 -3.62
N TYR A 11 -8.73 8.85 -2.72
CA TYR A 11 -8.02 7.61 -3.03
C TYR A 11 -8.70 6.42 -2.38
N GLY A 12 -8.82 5.32 -3.12
CA GLY A 12 -9.02 3.99 -2.54
C GLY A 12 -7.74 3.46 -1.91
N LEU A 13 -7.82 2.32 -1.23
CA LEU A 13 -6.66 1.58 -0.71
C LEU A 13 -6.70 0.13 -1.19
N TYR A 14 -5.53 -0.34 -1.60
CA TYR A 14 -5.38 -1.61 -2.30
C TYR A 14 -4.14 -2.34 -1.82
N VAL A 15 -4.18 -3.67 -1.86
CA VAL A 15 -2.96 -4.50 -1.82
C VAL A 15 -2.64 -4.91 -3.24
N LEU A 16 -1.49 -4.47 -3.75
CA LEU A 16 -0.94 -4.92 -5.01
C LEU A 16 0.02 -6.07 -4.74
N THR A 17 -0.17 -7.19 -5.43
CA THR A 17 0.66 -8.39 -5.29
C THR A 17 1.32 -8.77 -6.60
N VAL A 18 2.52 -9.31 -6.49
CA VAL A 18 3.38 -9.75 -7.61
C VAL A 18 4.11 -11.02 -7.21
N LYS A 19 4.64 -11.74 -8.19
CA LYS A 19 5.53 -12.89 -7.98
C LYS A 19 6.71 -12.82 -8.93
N GLN A 20 7.88 -13.24 -8.45
CA GLN A 20 9.10 -13.39 -9.24
C GLN A 20 9.80 -14.68 -8.83
N GLY A 21 9.92 -15.63 -9.76
CA GLY A 21 10.34 -17.00 -9.41
C GLY A 21 9.37 -17.61 -8.37
N GLU A 22 9.94 -18.07 -7.27
CA GLU A 22 9.14 -18.62 -6.15
C GLU A 22 8.77 -17.58 -5.09
N LYS A 23 9.23 -16.34 -5.23
CA LYS A 23 8.98 -15.27 -4.25
C LYS A 23 7.71 -14.51 -4.57
N ASP A 24 6.73 -14.59 -3.69
CA ASP A 24 5.57 -13.71 -3.67
C ASP A 24 5.90 -12.43 -2.88
N ASN A 25 5.36 -11.28 -3.31
CA ASN A 25 5.46 -10.04 -2.58
C ASN A 25 4.23 -9.16 -2.84
N GLY A 26 4.04 -8.14 -1.99
CA GLY A 26 2.96 -7.17 -2.15
C GLY A 26 3.22 -5.89 -1.37
N CYS A 27 2.47 -4.85 -1.70
CA CYS A 27 2.49 -3.58 -0.97
C CYS A 27 1.12 -2.89 -0.99
N ILE A 28 0.90 -2.02 -0.02
CA ILE A 28 -0.23 -1.08 -0.05
C ILE A 28 0.06 -0.02 -1.12
N ILE A 29 -0.95 0.26 -1.91
CA ILE A 29 -0.99 1.41 -2.82
C ILE A 29 -2.34 2.13 -2.71
N ASN A 30 -2.36 3.41 -3.08
CA ASN A 30 -3.57 4.24 -3.14
C ASN A 30 -3.80 4.85 -4.52
N SER A 31 -2.82 4.77 -5.40
CA SER A 31 -2.84 5.41 -6.71
C SER A 31 -3.26 4.42 -7.80
N VAL A 32 -4.56 4.13 -7.85
CA VAL A 32 -5.19 3.27 -8.85
C VAL A 32 -6.36 4.01 -9.48
N MET A 33 -6.44 3.98 -10.80
CA MET A 33 -7.52 4.61 -11.55
C MET A 33 -7.78 3.84 -12.84
N GLN A 34 -9.07 3.62 -13.18
CA GLN A 34 -9.43 3.17 -14.52
C GLN A 34 -9.18 4.31 -15.52
N VAL A 35 -8.47 4.03 -16.60
CA VAL A 35 -8.08 5.03 -17.62
C VAL A 35 -8.59 4.71 -19.02
N ALA A 36 -9.10 3.52 -19.26
CA ALA A 36 -9.73 3.13 -20.52
C ALA A 36 -10.79 2.07 -20.28
N GLU A 37 -11.75 1.98 -21.22
CA GLU A 37 -12.88 1.06 -21.16
C GLU A 37 -12.73 -0.11 -22.15
N LYS A 38 -12.14 0.12 -23.32
CA LYS A 38 -11.98 -0.88 -24.40
C LYS A 38 -10.61 -0.78 -25.06
N PRO A 39 -9.63 -1.63 -24.68
CA PRO A 39 -9.68 -2.60 -23.57
C PRO A 39 -9.73 -1.89 -22.21
N VAL A 40 -10.24 -2.58 -21.19
CA VAL A 40 -10.23 -2.05 -19.83
C VAL A 40 -8.79 -1.89 -19.36
N ARG A 41 -8.41 -0.67 -18.97
CA ARG A 41 -7.05 -0.37 -18.48
C ARG A 41 -7.07 0.37 -17.15
N LEU A 42 -6.10 0.04 -16.32
CA LEU A 42 -5.81 0.72 -15.08
C LEU A 42 -4.48 1.47 -15.17
N ALA A 43 -4.43 2.65 -14.59
CA ALA A 43 -3.19 3.32 -14.19
C ALA A 43 -2.90 2.98 -12.73
N VAL A 44 -1.68 2.51 -12.45
CA VAL A 44 -1.23 2.10 -11.12
C VAL A 44 0.13 2.74 -10.86
N SER A 45 0.28 3.48 -9.75
CA SER A 45 1.55 4.10 -9.39
C SER A 45 2.14 3.42 -8.16
N VAL A 46 3.41 3.01 -8.26
CA VAL A 46 4.13 2.27 -7.21
C VAL A 46 5.45 2.95 -6.88
N ASN A 47 5.71 3.14 -5.58
CA ASN A 47 6.96 3.72 -5.11
C ASN A 47 8.15 2.83 -5.50
N LYS A 48 9.18 3.43 -6.10
CA LYS A 48 10.39 2.74 -6.59
C LYS A 48 11.22 2.09 -5.49
N GLN A 49 11.07 2.54 -4.24
CA GLN A 49 11.74 1.93 -3.08
C GLN A 49 11.12 0.58 -2.67
N ASN A 50 9.87 0.30 -3.10
CA ASN A 50 9.22 -0.96 -2.81
C ASN A 50 9.79 -2.09 -3.68
N LEU A 51 10.17 -3.20 -3.06
CA LEU A 51 10.54 -4.43 -3.78
C LEU A 51 9.44 -4.84 -4.79
N THR A 52 8.18 -4.60 -4.44
CA THR A 52 7.02 -4.84 -5.32
C THR A 52 7.14 -4.11 -6.66
N CYS A 53 7.69 -2.88 -6.66
CA CYS A 53 7.91 -2.11 -7.89
C CYS A 53 8.96 -2.77 -8.79
N GLU A 54 10.06 -3.24 -8.21
CA GLU A 54 11.12 -3.95 -8.95
C GLU A 54 10.58 -5.23 -9.57
N MET A 55 9.89 -6.05 -8.76
CA MET A 55 9.30 -7.31 -9.23
C MET A 55 8.23 -7.08 -10.30
N LEU A 56 7.40 -6.03 -10.17
CA LEU A 56 6.38 -5.70 -11.18
C LEU A 56 6.99 -5.28 -12.51
N LYS A 57 8.08 -4.52 -12.48
CA LYS A 57 8.82 -4.13 -13.71
C LYS A 57 9.31 -5.35 -14.49
N GLU A 58 9.72 -6.40 -13.80
CA GLU A 58 10.24 -7.62 -14.43
C GLU A 58 9.14 -8.60 -14.83
N SER A 59 8.14 -8.84 -13.94
CA SER A 59 7.08 -9.82 -14.19
C SER A 59 6.02 -9.31 -15.17
N GLY A 60 5.76 -8.00 -15.15
CA GLY A 60 4.73 -7.36 -15.97
C GLY A 60 3.29 -7.74 -15.61
N VAL A 61 3.07 -8.46 -14.50
CA VAL A 61 1.74 -8.91 -14.06
C VAL A 61 1.55 -8.68 -12.58
N PHE A 62 0.32 -8.36 -12.18
CA PHE A 62 -0.04 -8.14 -10.79
C PHE A 62 -1.49 -8.55 -10.50
N ASN A 63 -1.80 -8.75 -9.22
CA ASN A 63 -3.16 -8.69 -8.73
C ASN A 63 -3.34 -7.45 -7.83
N LEU A 64 -4.54 -6.93 -7.82
CA LEU A 64 -4.97 -5.80 -7.02
C LEU A 64 -6.16 -6.24 -6.18
N SER A 65 -6.02 -6.23 -4.85
CA SER A 65 -7.12 -6.51 -3.92
C SER A 65 -7.67 -5.18 -3.40
N CYS A 66 -8.95 -4.92 -3.66
CA CYS A 66 -9.65 -3.71 -3.25
C CYS A 66 -10.06 -3.83 -1.78
N LEU A 67 -9.39 -3.09 -0.89
CA LEU A 67 -9.65 -3.19 0.55
C LEU A 67 -11.00 -2.59 0.95
N THR A 68 -11.63 -3.21 1.96
CA THR A 68 -12.85 -2.69 2.59
C THR A 68 -12.54 -1.98 3.90
N THR A 69 -13.55 -1.32 4.46
CA THR A 69 -13.48 -0.70 5.80
C THR A 69 -13.26 -1.70 6.93
N GLU A 70 -13.35 -3.00 6.65
CA GLU A 70 -13.03 -4.08 7.60
C GLU A 70 -11.51 -4.35 7.72
N ALA A 71 -10.70 -3.75 6.84
CA ALA A 71 -9.25 -3.85 6.91
C ALA A 71 -8.73 -3.22 8.20
N ASP A 72 -7.95 -3.98 8.97
CA ASP A 72 -7.34 -3.53 10.22
C ASP A 72 -5.93 -2.97 10.01
N PHE A 73 -5.40 -2.30 11.03
CA PHE A 73 -4.06 -1.72 10.96
C PHE A 73 -2.95 -2.75 10.76
N GLU A 74 -3.12 -3.99 11.22
CA GLU A 74 -2.12 -5.05 11.04
C GLU A 74 -1.94 -5.42 9.56
N LEU A 75 -3.01 -5.37 8.75
CA LEU A 75 -2.91 -5.53 7.31
C LEU A 75 -2.07 -4.41 6.68
N PHE A 76 -2.34 -3.16 7.07
CA PHE A 76 -1.57 -2.00 6.59
C PHE A 76 -0.11 -2.05 7.04
N LYS A 77 0.15 -2.47 8.27
CA LYS A 77 1.50 -2.64 8.80
C LYS A 77 2.27 -3.69 8.00
N ARG A 78 1.63 -4.83 7.72
CA ARG A 78 2.22 -5.95 6.97
C ARG A 78 2.59 -5.55 5.53
N PHE A 79 1.68 -4.94 4.79
CA PHE A 79 1.91 -4.61 3.38
C PHE A 79 2.46 -3.20 3.15
N GLY A 80 2.28 -2.27 4.08
CA GLY A 80 2.67 -0.87 3.94
C GLY A 80 3.97 -0.48 4.64
N PHE A 81 4.32 -1.13 5.78
CA PHE A 81 5.45 -0.71 6.61
C PHE A 81 6.57 -1.73 6.73
N GLN A 82 6.40 -2.92 6.15
CA GLN A 82 7.44 -3.94 6.09
C GLN A 82 8.00 -4.03 4.67
N SER A 83 9.30 -4.30 4.56
CA SER A 83 9.92 -4.60 3.27
C SER A 83 9.80 -6.09 2.97
N GLY A 84 9.42 -6.43 1.73
CA GLY A 84 9.49 -7.82 1.25
C GLY A 84 10.93 -8.34 1.06
N ARG A 85 11.95 -7.48 1.25
CA ARG A 85 13.35 -7.91 1.31
C ARG A 85 13.65 -8.63 2.61
N ASP A 86 12.99 -8.19 3.71
CA ASP A 86 13.31 -8.60 5.08
C ASP A 86 12.28 -9.58 5.66
N ALA A 87 11.08 -9.65 5.06
CA ALA A 87 9.98 -10.46 5.58
C ALA A 87 9.15 -11.10 4.47
N ASP A 88 8.66 -12.32 4.71
CA ASP A 88 7.57 -12.92 3.96
C ASP A 88 6.25 -12.34 4.44
N LYS A 89 5.66 -11.49 3.62
CA LYS A 89 4.41 -10.80 3.95
C LYS A 89 3.16 -11.69 3.91
N PHE A 90 3.27 -12.90 3.36
CA PHE A 90 2.14 -13.83 3.25
C PHE A 90 2.19 -14.94 4.31
N GLN A 91 3.30 -15.09 5.01
CA GLN A 91 3.46 -16.12 6.02
C GLN A 91 2.39 -16.01 7.11
N GLY A 92 1.68 -17.12 7.34
CA GLY A 92 0.65 -17.22 8.39
C GLY A 92 -0.62 -16.41 8.13
N MET A 93 -0.85 -15.92 6.90
CA MET A 93 -2.10 -15.24 6.54
C MET A 93 -3.20 -16.24 6.19
N SER A 94 -4.42 -15.99 6.71
CA SER A 94 -5.68 -16.55 6.16
C SER A 94 -6.15 -15.73 4.96
N GLY A 95 -7.16 -16.24 4.25
CA GLY A 95 -7.83 -15.50 3.19
C GLY A 95 -6.96 -15.22 1.95
N LEU A 96 -5.89 -16.00 1.74
CA LEU A 96 -5.10 -15.93 0.52
C LEU A 96 -5.61 -16.92 -0.52
N LYS A 97 -5.84 -16.44 -1.74
CA LYS A 97 -6.16 -17.27 -2.90
C LYS A 97 -5.24 -16.89 -4.06
N ARG A 98 -5.13 -17.77 -5.05
CA ARG A 98 -4.43 -17.48 -6.31
C ARG A 98 -5.45 -17.33 -7.43
N SER A 99 -5.29 -16.31 -8.27
CA SER A 99 -6.03 -16.14 -9.51
C SER A 99 -5.40 -16.94 -10.64
N GLU A 100 -5.98 -16.92 -11.82
CA GLU A 100 -5.50 -17.66 -12.99
C GLU A 100 -4.06 -17.31 -13.39
N ASN A 101 -3.60 -16.08 -13.12
CA ASN A 101 -2.21 -15.67 -13.36
C ASN A 101 -1.20 -16.23 -12.33
N GLY A 102 -1.66 -17.02 -11.35
CA GLY A 102 -0.85 -17.67 -10.33
C GLY A 102 -0.43 -16.75 -9.17
N LEU A 103 -0.83 -15.49 -9.16
CA LEU A 103 -0.52 -14.53 -8.10
C LEU A 103 -1.54 -14.60 -6.97
N TYR A 104 -1.08 -14.27 -5.74
CA TYR A 104 -1.99 -14.14 -4.61
C TYR A 104 -2.91 -12.93 -4.77
N TYR A 105 -4.14 -13.08 -4.27
CA TYR A 105 -5.02 -11.99 -3.89
C TYR A 105 -5.64 -12.27 -2.52
N LEU A 106 -6.07 -11.23 -1.84
CA LEU A 106 -6.76 -11.33 -0.55
C LEU A 106 -8.25 -11.55 -0.82
N SER A 107 -8.83 -12.60 -0.23
CA SER A 107 -10.27 -12.89 -0.30
C SER A 107 -11.03 -12.48 0.97
N GLU A 108 -10.32 -11.98 1.99
CA GLU A 108 -10.88 -11.43 3.23
C GLU A 108 -10.55 -9.95 3.31
N LYS A 109 -11.44 -9.14 3.90
CA LYS A 109 -11.29 -7.68 4.06
C LYS A 109 -11.18 -6.94 2.73
N THR A 110 -11.71 -7.54 1.67
CA THR A 110 -11.71 -7.05 0.30
C THR A 110 -13.07 -7.23 -0.34
N ASN A 111 -13.47 -6.31 -1.22
CA ASN A 111 -14.72 -6.41 -1.96
C ASN A 111 -14.55 -6.83 -3.41
N ALA A 112 -13.33 -6.75 -3.95
CA ALA A 112 -13.01 -7.23 -5.28
C ALA A 112 -11.52 -7.52 -5.41
N PHE A 113 -11.15 -8.34 -6.41
CA PHE A 113 -9.79 -8.35 -6.95
C PHE A 113 -9.81 -8.11 -8.46
N LEU A 114 -8.69 -7.64 -8.99
CA LEU A 114 -8.43 -7.44 -10.40
C LEU A 114 -7.03 -7.95 -10.74
N SER A 115 -6.90 -8.69 -11.84
CA SER A 115 -5.61 -9.07 -12.41
C SER A 115 -5.23 -8.12 -13.53
N GLY A 116 -3.99 -7.66 -13.56
CA GLY A 116 -3.49 -6.74 -14.57
C GLY A 116 -2.23 -7.23 -15.27
N LYS A 117 -2.17 -7.00 -16.58
CA LYS A 117 -0.96 -7.18 -17.40
C LYS A 117 -0.47 -5.82 -17.87
N VAL A 118 0.75 -5.47 -17.48
CA VAL A 118 1.37 -4.19 -17.82
C VAL A 118 1.59 -4.11 -19.34
N VAL A 119 1.17 -3.00 -19.92
CA VAL A 119 1.34 -2.68 -21.36
C VAL A 119 2.24 -1.46 -21.57
N GLU A 120 2.35 -0.58 -20.56
CA GLU A 120 3.20 0.60 -20.63
C GLU A 120 3.69 0.94 -19.22
N MET A 121 4.89 1.53 -19.12
CA MET A 121 5.42 2.03 -17.85
C MET A 121 6.19 3.34 -18.07
N SER A 122 6.09 4.25 -17.10
CA SER A 122 6.74 5.56 -17.11
C SER A 122 7.39 5.87 -15.77
N ASP A 123 8.60 6.43 -15.79
CA ASP A 123 9.31 6.88 -14.59
C ASP A 123 8.85 8.28 -14.19
N LEU A 124 8.30 8.41 -12.98
CA LEU A 124 7.84 9.68 -12.40
C LEU A 124 8.79 10.21 -11.32
N GLY A 125 10.05 9.79 -11.32
CA GLY A 125 11.04 10.15 -10.30
C GLY A 125 10.98 9.23 -9.09
N THR A 126 10.12 9.49 -8.12
CA THR A 126 9.97 8.66 -6.91
C THR A 126 9.11 7.40 -7.13
N HIS A 127 8.27 7.42 -8.14
CA HIS A 127 7.33 6.34 -8.46
C HIS A 127 7.48 5.89 -9.91
N MET A 128 7.06 4.66 -10.18
CA MET A 128 6.77 4.16 -11.52
C MET A 128 5.27 4.18 -11.74
N LEU A 129 4.84 4.70 -12.86
CA LEU A 129 3.47 4.56 -13.37
C LEU A 129 3.42 3.34 -14.30
N PHE A 130 2.47 2.48 -14.07
CA PHE A 130 2.17 1.33 -14.90
C PHE A 130 0.77 1.49 -15.51
N ILE A 131 0.65 1.35 -16.82
CA ILE A 131 -0.64 1.17 -17.49
C ILE A 131 -0.78 -0.33 -17.75
N ALA A 132 -1.88 -0.91 -17.30
CA ALA A 132 -2.12 -2.34 -17.42
C ALA A 132 -3.50 -2.65 -17.97
N GLU A 133 -3.59 -3.65 -18.83
CA GLU A 133 -4.88 -4.24 -19.22
C GLU A 133 -5.39 -5.13 -18.10
N VAL A 134 -6.68 -5.03 -17.78
CA VAL A 134 -7.35 -5.93 -16.85
C VAL A 134 -7.62 -7.24 -17.58
N THR A 135 -7.10 -8.33 -17.04
CA THR A 135 -7.20 -9.67 -17.64
C THR A 135 -8.18 -10.58 -16.92
N ASP A 136 -8.48 -10.29 -15.64
CA ASP A 136 -9.39 -11.05 -14.79
C ASP A 136 -9.87 -10.18 -13.63
N GLY A 137 -10.97 -10.55 -12.98
CA GLY A 137 -11.47 -9.87 -11.78
C GLY A 137 -12.80 -10.43 -11.31
N GLU A 138 -13.01 -10.33 -9.99
CA GLU A 138 -14.21 -10.83 -9.33
C GLU A 138 -14.64 -9.89 -8.20
N VAL A 139 -15.95 -9.72 -8.02
CA VAL A 139 -16.54 -9.10 -6.83
C VAL A 139 -16.60 -10.16 -5.74
N LEU A 140 -15.98 -9.90 -4.60
CA LEU A 140 -15.83 -10.84 -3.49
C LEU A 140 -16.83 -10.60 -2.36
N SER A 141 -17.25 -9.35 -2.18
CA SER A 141 -18.23 -8.95 -1.16
C SER A 141 -18.87 -7.61 -1.47
N ASP A 142 -19.95 -7.28 -0.75
CA ASP A 142 -20.63 -5.98 -0.78
C ASP A 142 -20.05 -4.96 0.22
N GLY A 143 -18.88 -5.26 0.80
CA GLY A 143 -18.22 -4.39 1.78
C GLY A 143 -17.86 -3.02 1.21
N TRP A 144 -17.99 -1.96 2.03
CA TRP A 144 -17.62 -0.61 1.63
C TRP A 144 -16.11 -0.50 1.38
N GLY A 145 -15.73 0.08 0.24
CA GLY A 145 -14.33 0.31 -0.10
C GLY A 145 -13.61 1.21 0.91
N CYS A 146 -12.41 0.82 1.32
CA CYS A 146 -11.56 1.60 2.20
C CYS A 146 -10.96 2.78 1.44
N SER A 147 -11.31 4.01 1.82
CA SER A 147 -10.65 5.21 1.32
C SER A 147 -9.42 5.57 2.16
N TYR A 148 -8.50 6.32 1.58
CA TYR A 148 -7.35 6.86 2.32
C TYR A 148 -7.80 7.78 3.48
N ALA A 149 -8.88 8.54 3.28
CA ALA A 149 -9.45 9.37 4.33
C ALA A 149 -9.97 8.53 5.50
N TYR A 150 -10.70 7.44 5.21
CA TYR A 150 -11.16 6.51 6.24
C TYR A 150 -10.00 5.86 7.00
N TYR A 151 -8.96 5.41 6.29
CA TYR A 151 -7.76 4.88 6.92
C TYR A 151 -7.13 5.86 7.91
N GLN A 152 -6.99 7.13 7.54
CA GLN A 152 -6.42 8.16 8.41
C GLN A 152 -7.31 8.49 9.62
N ALA A 153 -8.63 8.45 9.45
CA ALA A 153 -9.58 8.79 10.52
C ALA A 153 -9.81 7.63 11.51
N ASP A 154 -9.94 6.40 11.00
CA ASP A 154 -10.53 5.29 11.76
C ASP A 154 -9.60 4.07 11.95
N ILE A 155 -8.67 3.82 11.02
CA ILE A 155 -7.81 2.62 11.08
C ILE A 155 -6.43 2.95 11.65
N LYS A 156 -5.82 4.05 11.20
CA LYS A 156 -4.48 4.45 11.64
C LYS A 156 -4.48 4.78 13.14
N PRO A 157 -3.59 4.17 13.94
CA PRO A 157 -3.50 4.49 15.36
C PRO A 157 -3.30 5.99 15.58
N LYS A 158 -4.14 6.57 16.42
CA LYS A 158 -3.97 7.97 16.84
C LYS A 158 -2.84 8.05 17.87
N PRO A 159 -2.01 9.11 17.83
CA PRO A 159 -1.00 9.30 18.86
C PRO A 159 -1.66 9.35 20.25
N VAL A 160 -1.17 8.51 21.16
CA VAL A 160 -1.55 8.63 22.58
C VAL A 160 -0.87 9.86 23.14
N PRO A 161 -1.58 10.83 23.77
CA PRO A 161 -0.95 11.96 24.39
C PRO A 161 0.08 11.49 25.43
N ALA A 162 1.34 11.65 25.16
CA ALA A 162 2.39 11.24 26.08
C ALA A 162 2.55 12.30 27.20
N LYS A 163 2.73 11.83 28.46
CA LYS A 163 3.04 12.70 29.62
C LYS A 163 4.46 13.29 29.57
N LYS A 164 5.28 12.91 28.59
CA LYS A 164 6.63 13.42 28.32
C LYS A 164 6.68 13.99 26.91
N LYS A 165 7.64 14.89 26.65
CA LYS A 165 7.88 15.35 25.28
C LYS A 165 8.04 14.13 24.36
N SER A 166 7.27 14.09 23.31
CA SER A 166 7.27 12.97 22.35
C SER A 166 7.03 13.48 20.94
N TRP A 167 7.42 12.68 19.99
CA TRP A 167 7.40 13.00 18.57
C TRP A 167 6.66 11.89 17.83
N VAL A 168 5.74 12.25 16.96
CA VAL A 168 4.93 11.30 16.21
C VAL A 168 5.36 11.27 14.77
N CYS A 169 5.62 10.08 14.26
CA CYS A 169 5.81 9.88 12.84
C CYS A 169 4.48 10.09 12.09
N GLU A 170 4.37 11.12 11.27
CA GLU A 170 3.16 11.44 10.50
C GLU A 170 2.78 10.34 9.51
N ILE A 171 3.74 9.49 9.11
CA ILE A 171 3.54 8.43 8.13
C ILE A 171 2.83 7.22 8.75
N CYS A 172 3.32 6.74 9.91
CA CYS A 172 2.83 5.47 10.49
C CYS A 172 2.28 5.58 11.91
N GLY A 173 2.35 6.77 12.54
CA GLY A 173 1.88 6.98 13.89
C GLY A 173 2.84 6.48 15.00
N TYR A 174 4.05 6.00 14.66
CA TYR A 174 5.04 5.63 15.68
C TYR A 174 5.38 6.82 16.57
N VAL A 175 5.44 6.59 17.89
CA VAL A 175 5.79 7.61 18.89
C VAL A 175 7.23 7.39 19.35
N HIS A 176 8.06 8.41 19.16
CA HIS A 176 9.40 8.49 19.72
C HIS A 176 9.33 9.33 21.01
N GLU A 177 9.72 8.76 22.15
CA GLU A 177 9.80 9.48 23.43
C GLU A 177 11.19 10.11 23.58
N GLY A 178 11.25 11.42 23.79
CA GLY A 178 12.50 12.16 23.96
C GLY A 178 12.31 13.65 23.83
N GLU A 179 13.30 14.43 24.27
CA GLU A 179 13.30 15.89 24.14
C GLU A 179 13.32 16.32 22.67
N GLU A 180 13.99 15.55 21.80
CA GLU A 180 14.10 15.75 20.36
C GLU A 180 14.29 14.42 19.63
N VAL A 181 14.07 14.41 18.31
CA VAL A 181 14.39 13.28 17.43
C VAL A 181 15.82 13.45 16.93
N PRO A 182 16.73 12.49 17.15
CA PRO A 182 18.09 12.54 16.62
C PRO A 182 18.13 12.72 15.10
N ASP A 183 19.17 13.37 14.58
CA ASP A 183 19.26 13.65 13.13
C ASP A 183 19.40 12.39 12.28
N ASP A 184 19.99 11.34 12.85
CA ASP A 184 20.18 10.03 12.23
C ASP A 184 19.07 9.03 12.57
N PHE A 185 18.01 9.47 13.25
CA PHE A 185 16.91 8.58 13.65
C PHE A 185 16.12 8.10 12.45
N ILE A 186 15.95 6.80 12.37
CA ILE A 186 15.12 6.12 11.36
C ILE A 186 13.93 5.48 12.06
N CYS A 187 12.72 5.80 11.61
CA CYS A 187 11.51 5.21 12.14
C CYS A 187 11.56 3.67 12.05
N PRO A 188 11.41 2.94 13.17
CA PRO A 188 11.53 1.48 13.16
C PRO A 188 10.41 0.79 12.39
N ILE A 189 9.27 1.48 12.16
CA ILE A 189 8.12 0.92 11.46
C ILE A 189 8.19 1.21 9.96
N CYS A 190 8.27 2.49 9.56
CA CYS A 190 8.15 2.87 8.15
C CYS A 190 9.46 3.31 7.49
N LYS A 191 10.57 3.30 8.24
CA LYS A 191 11.93 3.63 7.77
C LYS A 191 12.13 5.06 7.25
N HIS A 192 11.21 5.99 7.54
CA HIS A 192 11.41 7.41 7.27
C HIS A 192 12.31 8.04 8.33
N GLY A 193 13.03 9.08 7.95
CA GLY A 193 13.92 9.82 8.83
C GLY A 193 13.21 10.82 9.75
N LYS A 194 14.01 11.66 10.43
CA LYS A 194 13.55 12.69 11.38
C LYS A 194 12.51 13.64 10.79
N GLU A 195 12.58 13.94 9.49
CA GLU A 195 11.68 14.85 8.78
C GLU A 195 10.20 14.41 8.82
N ALA A 196 9.96 13.12 9.08
CA ALA A 196 8.61 12.57 9.22
C ALA A 196 8.03 12.72 10.64
N PHE A 197 8.78 13.28 11.59
CA PHE A 197 8.36 13.40 12.99
C PHE A 197 7.94 14.81 13.34
N LYS A 198 6.82 14.92 14.08
CA LYS A 198 6.33 16.17 14.66
C LYS A 198 6.06 16.03 16.16
N PRO A 199 6.14 17.13 16.92
CA PRO A 199 5.74 17.12 18.32
C PRO A 199 4.33 16.54 18.48
N ALA A 200 4.15 15.66 19.47
CA ALA A 200 2.86 15.05 19.81
C ALA A 200 1.94 15.99 20.57
#